data_e748395735ef2f0aaa49eeacb61e9335
#
_entry.id   e748395735ef2f0aaa49eeacb61e9335
#
_cell.length_a   1.000
_cell.length_b   1.000
_cell.length_c   1.000
_cell.angle_alpha   90.00
_cell.angle_beta   90.00
_cell.angle_gamma   90.00
#
_symmetry.space_group_name_H-M   'P 1'
#
loop_
_entity.id
_entity.type
_entity.pdbx_description
1 polymer ?
#
loop_
_entity_poly.entity_id
_entity_poly.type
_entity_poly.pdbx_seq_one_letter_code
_entity_poly.pdbx_strand_id
1 'polypeptide(L)'
;MNILITGGSRGIGAAAVRLFRARGDSVWFLYEKRHEQAQALSRETGAAAICCDVANAEQVQAAFSQLPALDALICNAGIAHYGLISDITPDEWRRIFAVNVDGIFHCVRAALPGMLQKQAGAIVTVSSMWGQVGASCEAAYSATKGAVLALSKALAQELGPSGIRVNAICPGVIQTDMCANVAPEVMESLRKQTPIEKLGRPEDVAQAMAYLIDAPFVTGQVLGVNGGFVIT
;
A
#
# COMPACT_ATOMS: atom_id res chain seq x y z
N MET A 1 -11.98 -7.71 -12.84
CA MET A 1 -11.70 -8.24 -11.48
C MET A 1 -12.38 -7.38 -10.43
N ASN A 2 -12.63 -7.93 -9.23
CA ASN A 2 -13.08 -7.19 -8.06
C ASN A 2 -11.86 -6.81 -7.22
N ILE A 3 -11.51 -5.53 -7.16
CA ILE A 3 -10.28 -5.04 -6.54
C ILE A 3 -10.59 -4.05 -5.42
N LEU A 4 -10.02 -4.26 -4.24
CA LEU A 4 -10.06 -3.32 -3.14
C LEU A 4 -8.68 -2.67 -2.93
N ILE A 5 -8.66 -1.34 -2.80
CA ILE A 5 -7.45 -0.55 -2.57
C ILE A 5 -7.60 0.23 -1.27
N THR A 6 -6.72 0.01 -0.28
CA THR A 6 -6.72 0.82 0.93
C THR A 6 -5.91 2.10 0.75
N GLY A 7 -6.34 3.21 1.37
CA GLY A 7 -5.71 4.51 1.18
C GLY A 7 -5.84 5.05 -0.25
N GLY A 8 -6.99 4.81 -0.90
CA GLY A 8 -7.20 5.08 -2.32
C GLY A 8 -7.48 6.54 -2.69
N SER A 9 -7.70 7.44 -1.72
CA SER A 9 -8.19 8.80 -2.02
C SER A 9 -7.14 9.75 -2.62
N ARG A 10 -5.85 9.45 -2.53
CA ARG A 10 -4.75 10.30 -3.01
C ARG A 10 -3.48 9.50 -3.37
N GLY A 11 -2.50 10.19 -3.97
CA GLY A 11 -1.16 9.65 -4.24
C GLY A 11 -1.19 8.33 -5.00
N ILE A 12 -0.38 7.37 -4.56
CA ILE A 12 -0.24 6.05 -5.17
C ILE A 12 -1.58 5.31 -5.24
N GLY A 13 -2.37 5.37 -4.16
CA GLY A 13 -3.68 4.71 -4.11
C GLY A 13 -4.65 5.27 -5.16
N ALA A 14 -4.71 6.58 -5.33
CA ALA A 14 -5.57 7.19 -6.36
C ALA A 14 -5.11 6.87 -7.79
N ALA A 15 -3.80 6.82 -8.04
CA ALA A 15 -3.27 6.39 -9.32
C ALA A 15 -3.65 4.92 -9.63
N ALA A 16 -3.59 4.05 -8.62
CA ALA A 16 -4.04 2.67 -8.74
C ALA A 16 -5.55 2.57 -9.01
N VAL A 17 -6.39 3.36 -8.31
CA VAL A 17 -7.85 3.42 -8.57
C VAL A 17 -8.12 3.79 -10.03
N ARG A 18 -7.48 4.86 -10.56
CA ARG A 18 -7.62 5.27 -11.95
C ARG A 18 -7.20 4.20 -12.93
N LEU A 19 -6.04 3.59 -12.69
CA LEU A 19 -5.49 2.55 -13.56
C LEU A 19 -6.45 1.36 -13.69
N PHE A 20 -6.88 0.79 -12.57
CA PHE A 20 -7.73 -0.40 -12.58
C PHE A 20 -9.12 -0.09 -13.11
N ARG A 21 -9.68 1.10 -12.82
CA ARG A 21 -10.95 1.52 -13.45
C ARG A 21 -10.84 1.70 -14.95
N ALA A 22 -9.75 2.28 -15.44
CA ALA A 22 -9.49 2.41 -16.89
C ALA A 22 -9.34 1.05 -17.58
N ARG A 23 -8.92 0.00 -16.86
CA ARG A 23 -8.87 -1.39 -17.33
C ARG A 23 -10.25 -2.07 -17.39
N GLY A 24 -11.29 -1.45 -16.84
CA GLY A 24 -12.64 -2.03 -16.74
C GLY A 24 -12.87 -2.90 -15.49
N ASP A 25 -11.96 -2.88 -14.53
CA ASP A 25 -12.12 -3.61 -13.27
C ASP A 25 -13.18 -2.95 -12.37
N SER A 26 -13.86 -3.71 -11.52
CA SER A 26 -14.70 -3.21 -10.44
C SER A 26 -13.81 -2.84 -9.27
N VAL A 27 -13.77 -1.55 -8.91
CA VAL A 27 -12.84 -1.03 -7.91
C VAL A 27 -13.58 -0.39 -6.76
N TRP A 28 -13.24 -0.80 -5.56
CA TRP A 28 -13.57 -0.14 -4.29
C TRP A 28 -12.31 0.40 -3.68
N PHE A 29 -12.41 1.50 -2.92
CA PHE A 29 -11.26 1.99 -2.17
C PHE A 29 -11.63 2.51 -0.79
N LEU A 30 -10.77 2.24 0.19
CA LEU A 30 -10.91 2.73 1.55
C LEU A 30 -10.16 4.05 1.72
N TYR A 31 -10.74 4.97 2.51
CA TYR A 31 -10.11 6.22 2.94
C TYR A 31 -10.54 6.57 4.36
N GLU A 32 -9.73 7.32 5.12
CA GLU A 32 -10.06 7.72 6.50
C GLU A 32 -10.58 9.17 6.56
N LYS A 33 -9.80 10.15 6.13
CA LYS A 33 -10.03 11.59 6.42
C LYS A 33 -10.31 12.45 5.19
N ARG A 34 -9.88 12.08 4.02
CA ARG A 34 -9.94 12.91 2.80
C ARG A 34 -11.24 12.73 2.05
N HIS A 35 -12.36 13.10 2.69
CA HIS A 35 -13.71 12.85 2.16
C HIS A 35 -13.94 13.51 0.78
N GLU A 36 -13.58 14.79 0.64
CA GLU A 36 -13.77 15.52 -0.62
C GLU A 36 -12.97 14.91 -1.77
N GLN A 37 -11.68 14.59 -1.53
CA GLN A 37 -10.84 13.95 -2.53
C GLN A 37 -11.38 12.55 -2.90
N ALA A 38 -11.83 11.77 -1.91
CA ALA A 38 -12.41 10.46 -2.15
C ALA A 38 -13.69 10.57 -3.00
N GLN A 39 -14.58 11.49 -2.70
CA GLN A 39 -15.80 11.71 -3.48
C GLN A 39 -15.50 12.25 -4.90
N ALA A 40 -14.50 13.12 -5.04
CA ALA A 40 -14.06 13.61 -6.35
C ALA A 40 -13.53 12.45 -7.22
N LEU A 41 -12.64 11.61 -6.66
CA LEU A 41 -12.11 10.44 -7.36
C LEU A 41 -13.19 9.41 -7.70
N SER A 42 -14.15 9.21 -6.79
CA SER A 42 -15.30 8.33 -7.04
C SER A 42 -16.15 8.83 -8.23
N ARG A 43 -16.46 10.13 -8.29
CA ARG A 43 -17.17 10.72 -9.45
C ARG A 43 -16.39 10.65 -10.74
N GLU A 44 -15.08 10.88 -10.68
CA GLU A 44 -14.17 10.83 -11.84
C GLU A 44 -14.10 9.43 -12.45
N THR A 45 -13.97 8.41 -11.60
CA THR A 45 -13.63 7.05 -12.04
C THR A 45 -14.78 6.06 -12.01
N GLY A 46 -15.86 6.37 -11.29
CA GLY A 46 -16.93 5.42 -10.97
C GLY A 46 -16.52 4.33 -9.97
N ALA A 47 -15.36 4.46 -9.31
CA ALA A 47 -14.97 3.57 -8.20
C ALA A 47 -15.77 3.89 -6.94
N ALA A 48 -16.11 2.89 -6.14
CA ALA A 48 -16.84 3.10 -4.89
C ALA A 48 -15.89 3.47 -3.74
N ALA A 49 -16.13 4.62 -3.10
CA ALA A 49 -15.38 5.11 -1.95
C ALA A 49 -16.05 4.70 -0.64
N ILE A 50 -15.31 4.07 0.28
CA ILE A 50 -15.79 3.65 1.60
C ILE A 50 -14.92 4.31 2.67
N CYS A 51 -15.57 5.07 3.58
CA CYS A 51 -14.88 5.66 4.72
C CYS A 51 -14.55 4.57 5.76
N CYS A 52 -13.27 4.39 6.06
CA CYS A 52 -12.80 3.34 6.95
C CYS A 52 -11.38 3.66 7.46
N ASP A 53 -11.20 3.70 8.77
CA ASP A 53 -9.87 3.61 9.39
C ASP A 53 -9.43 2.14 9.40
N VAL A 54 -8.39 1.79 8.65
CA VAL A 54 -7.87 0.43 8.58
C VAL A 54 -7.30 -0.08 9.90
N ALA A 55 -6.92 0.83 10.82
CA ALA A 55 -6.50 0.48 12.16
C ALA A 55 -7.65 -0.02 13.05
N ASN A 56 -8.90 0.21 12.66
CA ASN A 56 -10.09 -0.25 13.38
C ASN A 56 -10.66 -1.52 12.74
N ALA A 57 -10.50 -2.65 13.42
CA ALA A 57 -10.94 -3.95 12.93
C ALA A 57 -12.45 -4.03 12.63
N GLU A 58 -13.29 -3.36 13.45
CA GLU A 58 -14.75 -3.36 13.28
C GLU A 58 -15.15 -2.58 12.03
N GLN A 59 -14.53 -1.41 11.78
CA GLN A 59 -14.76 -0.64 10.56
C GLN A 59 -14.32 -1.42 9.31
N VAL A 60 -13.19 -2.12 9.37
CA VAL A 60 -12.73 -2.97 8.28
C VAL A 60 -13.74 -4.09 8.03
N GLN A 61 -14.20 -4.79 9.06
CA GLN A 61 -15.20 -5.83 8.91
C GLN A 61 -16.51 -5.30 8.30
N ALA A 62 -16.98 -4.13 8.74
CA ALA A 62 -18.18 -3.49 8.20
C ALA A 62 -17.98 -3.03 6.74
N ALA A 63 -16.79 -2.57 6.36
CA ALA A 63 -16.48 -2.22 4.98
C ALA A 63 -16.48 -3.48 4.08
N PHE A 64 -15.83 -4.54 4.51
CA PHE A 64 -15.73 -5.77 3.72
C PHE A 64 -17.07 -6.51 3.58
N SER A 65 -17.99 -6.39 4.54
CA SER A 65 -19.34 -7.00 4.42
C SER A 65 -20.17 -6.41 3.27
N GLN A 66 -19.80 -5.26 2.75
CA GLN A 66 -20.47 -4.58 1.63
C GLN A 66 -19.86 -4.98 0.26
N LEU A 67 -18.80 -5.77 0.27
CA LEU A 67 -18.04 -6.09 -0.94
C LEU A 67 -18.36 -7.50 -1.45
N PRO A 68 -18.30 -7.72 -2.76
CA PRO A 68 -18.24 -9.08 -3.30
C PRO A 68 -16.92 -9.75 -2.91
N ALA A 69 -16.82 -11.05 -3.12
CA ALA A 69 -15.54 -11.75 -2.98
C ALA A 69 -14.49 -11.11 -3.91
N LEU A 70 -13.39 -10.68 -3.32
CA LEU A 70 -12.32 -9.96 -4.02
C LEU A 70 -11.47 -10.93 -4.87
N ASP A 71 -11.00 -10.44 -6.00
CA ASP A 71 -9.96 -11.08 -6.82
C ASP A 71 -8.57 -10.53 -6.45
N ALA A 72 -8.51 -9.24 -6.06
CA ALA A 72 -7.28 -8.62 -5.59
C ALA A 72 -7.50 -7.66 -4.42
N LEU A 73 -6.52 -7.62 -3.51
CA LEU A 73 -6.44 -6.67 -2.39
C LEU A 73 -5.11 -5.91 -2.47
N ILE A 74 -5.18 -4.57 -2.52
CA ILE A 74 -4.00 -3.71 -2.47
C ILE A 74 -3.98 -2.98 -1.13
N CYS A 75 -3.06 -3.38 -0.25
CA CYS A 75 -2.81 -2.78 1.05
C CYS A 75 -1.84 -1.61 0.89
N ASN A 76 -2.37 -0.43 0.53
CA ASN A 76 -1.58 0.78 0.30
C ASN A 76 -1.72 1.82 1.42
N ALA A 77 -2.77 1.77 2.25
CA ALA A 77 -2.93 2.71 3.36
C ALA A 77 -1.69 2.72 4.27
N GLY A 78 -1.23 3.91 4.61
CA GLY A 78 -0.07 4.09 5.47
C GLY A 78 0.15 5.55 5.85
N ILE A 79 0.79 5.74 6.99
CA ILE A 79 1.26 7.03 7.49
C ILE A 79 2.76 6.98 7.71
N ALA A 80 3.40 8.14 7.59
CA ALA A 80 4.80 8.32 7.92
C ALA A 80 4.93 9.11 9.24
N HIS A 81 6.05 8.94 9.91
CA HIS A 81 6.49 9.74 11.03
C HIS A 81 7.94 10.13 10.77
N TYR A 82 8.23 11.41 10.91
CA TYR A 82 9.58 11.95 10.77
C TYR A 82 10.03 12.58 12.08
N GLY A 83 11.10 12.08 12.67
CA GLY A 83 11.67 12.53 13.93
C GLY A 83 12.70 11.53 14.48
N LEU A 84 13.52 11.98 15.43
CA LEU A 84 14.47 11.10 16.10
C LEU A 84 13.72 10.07 16.96
N ILE A 85 14.36 8.93 17.19
CA ILE A 85 13.77 7.87 18.03
C ILE A 85 13.53 8.34 19.48
N SER A 86 14.32 9.32 19.96
CA SER A 86 14.15 9.93 21.28
C SER A 86 12.87 10.76 21.40
N ASP A 87 12.34 11.24 20.28
CA ASP A 87 11.28 12.26 20.27
C ASP A 87 9.90 11.63 19.99
N ILE A 88 9.88 10.42 19.43
CA ILE A 88 8.61 9.73 19.16
C ILE A 88 7.97 9.27 20.49
N THR A 89 6.71 9.64 20.67
CA THR A 89 5.93 9.20 21.82
C THR A 89 5.45 7.75 21.65
N PRO A 90 5.16 7.03 22.76
CA PRO A 90 4.57 5.70 22.69
C PRO A 90 3.24 5.66 21.92
N ASP A 91 2.45 6.73 21.93
CA ASP A 91 1.17 6.78 21.21
C ASP A 91 1.35 6.97 19.71
N GLU A 92 2.30 7.80 19.28
CA GLU A 92 2.70 7.91 17.86
C GLU A 92 3.27 6.60 17.34
N TRP A 93 4.12 5.93 18.12
CA TRP A 93 4.63 4.60 17.80
C TRP A 93 3.48 3.60 17.59
N ARG A 94 2.54 3.52 18.55
CA ARG A 94 1.38 2.62 18.44
C ARG A 94 0.52 2.97 17.22
N ARG A 95 0.28 4.26 16.96
CA ARG A 95 -0.56 4.68 15.84
C ARG A 95 0.05 4.30 14.50
N ILE A 96 1.37 4.47 14.31
CA ILE A 96 2.01 4.11 13.04
C ILE A 96 1.97 2.58 12.82
N PHE A 97 2.15 1.77 13.85
CA PHE A 97 1.99 0.32 13.76
C PHE A 97 0.54 -0.08 13.48
N ALA A 98 -0.42 0.51 14.18
CA ALA A 98 -1.84 0.23 13.99
C ALA A 98 -2.30 0.48 12.55
N VAL A 99 -1.83 1.57 11.91
CA VAL A 99 -2.19 1.85 10.51
C VAL A 99 -1.40 0.97 9.54
N ASN A 100 -0.05 0.96 9.67
CA ASN A 100 0.83 0.40 8.65
C ASN A 100 0.93 -1.14 8.71
N VAL A 101 0.71 -1.74 9.88
CA VAL A 101 0.86 -3.19 10.11
C VAL A 101 -0.48 -3.83 10.42
N ASP A 102 -1.13 -3.40 11.52
CA ASP A 102 -2.41 -4.00 11.94
C ASP A 102 -3.49 -3.78 10.88
N GLY A 103 -3.49 -2.61 10.21
CA GLY A 103 -4.41 -2.32 9.10
C GLY A 103 -4.28 -3.32 7.95
N ILE A 104 -3.07 -3.76 7.61
CA ILE A 104 -2.86 -4.82 6.61
C ILE A 104 -3.40 -6.15 7.12
N PHE A 105 -3.09 -6.51 8.37
CA PHE A 105 -3.61 -7.72 9.00
C PHE A 105 -5.14 -7.77 8.98
N HIS A 106 -5.82 -6.68 9.38
CA HIS A 106 -7.27 -6.60 9.39
C HIS A 106 -7.85 -6.81 7.98
N CYS A 107 -7.31 -6.11 6.97
CA CYS A 107 -7.79 -6.19 5.59
C CYS A 107 -7.54 -7.57 4.96
N VAL A 108 -6.36 -8.15 5.17
CA VAL A 108 -6.04 -9.50 4.69
C VAL A 108 -6.99 -10.51 5.32
N ARG A 109 -7.14 -10.48 6.65
CA ARG A 109 -8.05 -11.39 7.38
C ARG A 109 -9.50 -11.29 6.89
N ALA A 110 -9.97 -10.09 6.56
CA ALA A 110 -11.33 -9.88 6.05
C ALA A 110 -11.51 -10.35 4.59
N ALA A 111 -10.45 -10.29 3.76
CA ALA A 111 -10.48 -10.74 2.37
C ALA A 111 -10.39 -12.26 2.22
N LEU A 112 -9.66 -12.92 3.13
CA LEU A 112 -9.29 -14.34 3.02
C LEU A 112 -10.48 -15.30 2.83
N PRO A 113 -11.61 -15.21 3.54
CA PRO A 113 -12.70 -16.18 3.36
C PRO A 113 -13.18 -16.29 1.91
N GLY A 114 -13.34 -15.15 1.22
CA GLY A 114 -13.74 -15.13 -0.19
C GLY A 114 -12.66 -15.65 -1.14
N MET A 115 -11.39 -15.33 -0.89
CA MET A 115 -10.27 -15.81 -1.70
C MET A 115 -10.04 -17.32 -1.52
N LEU A 116 -10.14 -17.83 -0.27
CA LEU A 116 -10.03 -19.24 0.03
C LEU A 116 -11.16 -20.06 -0.61
N GLN A 117 -12.39 -19.54 -0.59
CA GLN A 117 -13.52 -20.21 -1.26
C GLN A 117 -13.30 -20.30 -2.78
N LYS A 118 -12.69 -19.26 -3.39
CA LYS A 118 -12.37 -19.25 -4.82
C LYS A 118 -11.13 -20.08 -5.17
N GLN A 119 -10.28 -20.41 -4.18
CA GLN A 119 -8.92 -20.96 -4.39
C GLN A 119 -8.09 -20.09 -5.35
N ALA A 120 -8.28 -18.79 -5.26
CA ALA A 120 -7.61 -17.79 -6.12
C ALA A 120 -7.64 -16.42 -5.45
N GLY A 121 -6.56 -15.66 -5.60
CA GLY A 121 -6.46 -14.28 -5.14
C GLY A 121 -5.09 -13.68 -5.36
N ALA A 122 -5.02 -12.34 -5.35
CA ALA A 122 -3.77 -11.61 -5.39
C ALA A 122 -3.76 -10.52 -4.30
N ILE A 123 -2.75 -10.52 -3.45
CA ILE A 123 -2.55 -9.51 -2.41
C ILE A 123 -1.26 -8.77 -2.72
N VAL A 124 -1.33 -7.44 -2.80
CA VAL A 124 -0.17 -6.57 -2.97
C VAL A 124 -0.08 -5.64 -1.76
N THR A 125 1.02 -5.70 -1.04
CA THR A 125 1.30 -4.81 0.07
C THR A 125 2.26 -3.70 -0.34
N VAL A 126 2.04 -2.47 0.15
CA VAL A 126 2.94 -1.35 -0.10
C VAL A 126 3.84 -1.13 1.12
N SER A 127 5.09 -1.56 0.98
CA SER A 127 6.16 -1.28 1.92
C SER A 127 6.85 0.05 1.58
N SER A 128 8.16 0.09 1.61
CA SER A 128 9.03 1.22 1.26
C SER A 128 10.46 0.72 1.06
N MET A 129 11.27 1.44 0.30
CA MET A 129 12.71 1.24 0.31
C MET A 129 13.30 1.34 1.73
N TRP A 130 12.72 2.19 2.59
CA TRP A 130 13.12 2.31 3.99
C TRP A 130 12.77 1.09 4.85
N GLY A 131 11.86 0.25 4.41
CA GLY A 131 11.62 -1.07 5.00
C GLY A 131 12.72 -2.09 4.69
N GLN A 132 13.51 -1.85 3.63
CA GLN A 132 14.63 -2.71 3.23
C GLN A 132 15.93 -2.32 3.94
N VAL A 133 16.22 -1.02 4.04
CA VAL A 133 17.54 -0.52 4.50
C VAL A 133 17.47 0.38 5.75
N GLY A 134 16.27 0.82 6.15
CA GLY A 134 16.08 1.80 7.21
C GLY A 134 16.43 3.23 6.75
N ALA A 135 15.98 4.23 7.53
CA ALA A 135 16.34 5.63 7.31
C ALA A 135 16.46 6.37 8.64
N SER A 136 17.43 7.28 8.71
CA SER A 136 17.56 8.21 9.83
C SER A 136 16.32 9.10 9.92
N CYS A 137 15.89 9.41 11.15
CA CYS A 137 14.66 10.15 11.45
C CYS A 137 13.35 9.48 11.02
N GLU A 138 13.41 8.25 10.52
CA GLU A 138 12.23 7.46 10.13
C GLU A 138 12.23 6.06 10.78
N ALA A 139 12.80 5.91 11.97
CA ALA A 139 12.98 4.61 12.61
C ALA A 139 11.66 3.84 12.79
N ALA A 140 10.60 4.50 13.29
CA ALA A 140 9.29 3.88 13.46
C ALA A 140 8.65 3.50 12.13
N TYR A 141 8.72 4.38 11.12
CA TYR A 141 8.23 4.11 9.78
C TYR A 141 8.96 2.92 9.15
N SER A 142 10.30 2.94 9.18
CA SER A 142 11.15 1.87 8.67
C SER A 142 10.83 0.52 9.34
N ALA A 143 10.64 0.51 10.66
CA ALA A 143 10.26 -0.69 11.40
C ALA A 143 8.92 -1.26 10.92
N THR A 144 7.89 -0.41 10.73
CA THR A 144 6.60 -0.88 10.21
C THR A 144 6.73 -1.42 8.80
N LYS A 145 7.52 -0.76 7.94
CA LYS A 145 7.69 -1.18 6.54
C LYS A 145 8.55 -2.45 6.41
N GLY A 146 9.50 -2.67 7.32
CA GLY A 146 10.20 -3.95 7.47
C GLY A 146 9.26 -5.08 7.92
N ALA A 147 8.38 -4.80 8.90
CA ALA A 147 7.36 -5.76 9.33
C ALA A 147 6.42 -6.16 8.18
N VAL A 148 6.01 -5.23 7.31
CA VAL A 148 5.20 -5.51 6.12
C VAL A 148 5.91 -6.48 5.17
N LEU A 149 7.23 -6.34 4.97
CA LEU A 149 7.99 -7.26 4.12
C LEU A 149 8.01 -8.69 4.67
N ALA A 150 8.26 -8.81 5.99
CA ALA A 150 8.25 -10.12 6.66
C ALA A 150 6.87 -10.76 6.60
N LEU A 151 5.82 -9.99 6.91
CA LEU A 151 4.41 -10.44 6.83
C LEU A 151 4.06 -10.91 5.43
N SER A 152 4.42 -10.16 4.40
CA SER A 152 4.10 -10.52 3.00
C SER A 152 4.76 -11.83 2.58
N LYS A 153 6.00 -12.06 2.97
CA LYS A 153 6.72 -13.32 2.70
C LYS A 153 6.08 -14.51 3.42
N ALA A 154 5.70 -14.33 4.70
CA ALA A 154 5.02 -15.36 5.48
C ALA A 154 3.66 -15.73 4.85
N LEU A 155 2.83 -14.72 4.54
CA LEU A 155 1.54 -14.92 3.88
C LEU A 155 1.67 -15.60 2.51
N ALA A 156 2.71 -15.29 1.73
CA ALA A 156 2.95 -15.96 0.45
C ALA A 156 3.17 -17.47 0.61
N GLN A 157 3.89 -17.87 1.64
CA GLN A 157 4.12 -19.28 1.98
C GLN A 157 2.83 -19.96 2.47
N GLU A 158 2.10 -19.30 3.37
CA GLU A 158 0.90 -19.84 4.01
C GLU A 158 -0.27 -19.97 3.02
N LEU A 159 -0.45 -18.98 2.15
CA LEU A 159 -1.62 -18.89 1.27
C LEU A 159 -1.37 -19.46 -0.14
N GLY A 160 -0.11 -19.66 -0.52
CA GLY A 160 0.26 -20.22 -1.82
C GLY A 160 -0.42 -21.55 -2.15
N PRO A 161 -0.50 -22.53 -1.23
CA PRO A 161 -1.22 -23.79 -1.47
C PRO A 161 -2.71 -23.62 -1.81
N SER A 162 -3.30 -22.48 -1.43
CA SER A 162 -4.70 -22.13 -1.74
C SER A 162 -4.83 -21.25 -3.01
N GLY A 163 -3.79 -21.15 -3.83
CA GLY A 163 -3.82 -20.36 -5.05
C GLY A 163 -3.82 -18.84 -4.84
N ILE A 164 -3.53 -18.36 -3.62
CA ILE A 164 -3.49 -16.93 -3.29
C ILE A 164 -2.04 -16.46 -3.30
N ARG A 165 -1.73 -15.48 -4.14
CA ARG A 165 -0.39 -14.90 -4.27
C ARG A 165 -0.27 -13.64 -3.42
N VAL A 166 0.87 -13.47 -2.77
CA VAL A 166 1.15 -12.28 -1.95
C VAL A 166 2.51 -11.72 -2.34
N ASN A 167 2.57 -10.45 -2.70
CA ASN A 167 3.80 -9.76 -3.05
C ASN A 167 3.85 -8.38 -2.39
N ALA A 168 5.04 -7.85 -2.21
CA ALA A 168 5.28 -6.51 -1.68
C ALA A 168 5.89 -5.60 -2.74
N ILE A 169 5.54 -4.31 -2.70
CA ILE A 169 6.21 -3.26 -3.47
C ILE A 169 6.98 -2.36 -2.50
N CYS A 170 8.19 -1.98 -2.87
CA CYS A 170 9.03 -1.02 -2.17
C CYS A 170 9.21 0.23 -3.02
N PRO A 171 8.30 1.22 -2.93
CA PRO A 171 8.50 2.50 -3.60
C PRO A 171 9.73 3.23 -3.05
N GLY A 172 10.40 3.96 -3.93
CA GLY A 172 11.36 4.99 -3.56
C GLY A 172 10.68 6.31 -3.21
N VAL A 173 11.34 7.43 -3.54
CA VAL A 173 10.75 8.76 -3.36
C VAL A 173 9.75 9.01 -4.49
N ILE A 174 8.46 9.00 -4.14
CA ILE A 174 7.35 9.19 -5.07
C ILE A 174 6.73 10.57 -4.84
N GLN A 175 6.50 11.33 -5.90
CA GLN A 175 5.88 12.65 -5.87
C GLN A 175 4.41 12.56 -5.43
N THR A 176 4.20 12.68 -4.12
CA THR A 176 2.87 12.62 -3.48
C THR A 176 2.77 13.67 -2.39
N ASP A 177 1.57 13.89 -1.85
CA ASP A 177 1.36 14.76 -0.67
C ASP A 177 2.19 14.34 0.55
N MET A 178 2.64 13.09 0.63
CA MET A 178 3.51 12.61 1.72
C MET A 178 4.87 13.32 1.70
N CYS A 179 5.33 13.77 0.54
CA CYS A 179 6.57 14.53 0.36
C CYS A 179 6.35 16.05 0.38
N ALA A 180 5.12 16.55 0.54
CA ALA A 180 4.82 17.98 0.42
C ALA A 180 5.54 18.87 1.46
N ASN A 181 5.88 18.31 2.62
CA ASN A 181 6.59 19.02 3.68
C ASN A 181 8.12 18.80 3.67
N VAL A 182 8.64 18.10 2.69
CA VAL A 182 10.09 17.88 2.53
C VAL A 182 10.69 19.10 1.83
N ALA A 183 11.77 19.66 2.40
CA ALA A 183 12.43 20.83 1.83
C ALA A 183 12.90 20.54 0.38
N PRO A 184 12.80 21.54 -0.53
CA PRO A 184 13.18 21.36 -1.94
C PRO A 184 14.62 20.87 -2.13
N GLU A 185 15.54 21.32 -1.28
CA GLU A 185 16.95 20.92 -1.32
C GLU A 185 17.14 19.44 -0.99
N VAL A 186 16.33 18.92 -0.04
CA VAL A 186 16.33 17.51 0.33
C VAL A 186 15.75 16.68 -0.81
N MET A 187 14.64 17.13 -1.42
CA MET A 187 14.04 16.46 -2.59
C MET A 187 15.03 16.40 -3.77
N GLU A 188 15.75 17.48 -4.03
CA GLU A 188 16.77 17.51 -5.09
C GLU A 188 17.96 16.59 -4.76
N SER A 189 18.37 16.53 -3.49
CA SER A 189 19.39 15.58 -3.04
C SER A 189 18.95 14.12 -3.25
N LEU A 190 17.72 13.79 -2.88
CA LEU A 190 17.14 12.45 -3.08
C LEU A 190 17.03 12.10 -4.58
N ARG A 191 16.64 13.08 -5.41
CA ARG A 191 16.62 12.91 -6.87
C ARG A 191 18.01 12.55 -7.42
N LYS A 192 19.06 13.29 -7.00
CA LYS A 192 20.45 13.04 -7.42
C LYS A 192 21.01 11.71 -6.91
N GLN A 193 20.56 11.24 -5.75
CA GLN A 193 20.94 9.94 -5.21
C GLN A 193 20.23 8.78 -5.91
N THR A 194 19.13 9.06 -6.63
CA THR A 194 18.42 8.04 -7.42
C THR A 194 19.19 7.79 -8.72
N PRO A 195 19.67 6.59 -9.02
CA PRO A 195 20.48 6.29 -10.20
C PRO A 195 19.90 6.75 -11.54
N ILE A 196 18.57 6.69 -11.71
CA ILE A 196 17.92 7.21 -12.92
C ILE A 196 17.66 8.72 -12.87
N GLU A 197 18.16 9.43 -11.86
CA GLU A 197 18.08 10.87 -11.64
C GLU A 197 16.66 11.45 -11.76
N LYS A 198 15.67 10.72 -11.32
CA LYS A 198 14.25 11.11 -11.33
C LYS A 198 13.57 10.70 -10.03
N LEU A 199 12.57 11.49 -9.63
CA LEU A 199 11.62 11.06 -8.62
C LEU A 199 10.52 10.23 -9.29
N GLY A 200 10.06 9.18 -8.60
CA GLY A 200 8.98 8.34 -9.10
C GLY A 200 7.64 9.08 -9.08
N ARG A 201 6.73 8.64 -9.92
CA ARG A 201 5.34 9.10 -9.95
C ARG A 201 4.42 8.03 -9.39
N PRO A 202 3.24 8.41 -8.85
CA PRO A 202 2.24 7.46 -8.40
C PRO A 202 1.88 6.39 -9.44
N GLU A 203 1.85 6.76 -10.72
CA GLU A 203 1.55 5.87 -11.84
C GLU A 203 2.60 4.76 -12.02
N ASP A 204 3.88 5.05 -11.73
CA ASP A 204 4.96 4.06 -11.83
C ASP A 204 4.74 2.91 -10.83
N VAL A 205 4.25 3.25 -9.63
CA VAL A 205 3.92 2.26 -8.59
C VAL A 205 2.62 1.53 -8.94
N ALA A 206 1.61 2.22 -9.47
CA ALA A 206 0.34 1.62 -9.88
C ALA A 206 0.54 0.58 -10.99
N GLN A 207 1.43 0.83 -11.96
CA GLN A 207 1.78 -0.14 -13.00
C GLN A 207 2.46 -1.39 -12.42
N ALA A 208 3.33 -1.23 -11.43
CA ALA A 208 3.94 -2.36 -10.73
C ALA A 208 2.90 -3.19 -9.96
N MET A 209 1.89 -2.53 -9.35
CA MET A 209 0.76 -3.23 -8.72
C MET A 209 0.00 -4.07 -9.75
N ALA A 210 -0.31 -3.51 -10.92
CA ALA A 210 -0.99 -4.23 -11.97
C ALA A 210 -0.20 -5.46 -12.45
N TYR A 211 1.11 -5.30 -12.66
CA TYR A 211 1.98 -6.42 -13.00
C TYR A 211 1.90 -7.55 -11.95
N LEU A 212 2.03 -7.23 -10.66
CA LEU A 212 2.00 -8.25 -9.60
C LEU A 212 0.63 -8.93 -9.45
N ILE A 213 -0.47 -8.21 -9.76
CA ILE A 213 -1.81 -8.78 -9.78
C ILE A 213 -1.97 -9.75 -10.96
N ASP A 214 -1.44 -9.40 -12.12
CA ASP A 214 -1.62 -10.18 -13.36
C ASP A 214 -0.60 -11.33 -13.52
N ALA A 215 0.53 -11.30 -12.81
CA ALA A 215 1.62 -12.30 -12.95
C ALA A 215 1.31 -13.61 -12.18
N PRO A 216 0.86 -14.70 -12.83
CA PRO A 216 0.34 -15.88 -12.12
C PRO A 216 1.41 -16.72 -11.43
N PHE A 217 2.67 -16.57 -11.81
CA PHE A 217 3.79 -17.33 -11.24
C PHE A 217 4.73 -16.48 -10.36
N VAL A 218 4.20 -15.34 -9.83
CA VAL A 218 4.95 -14.42 -8.96
C VAL A 218 4.27 -14.35 -7.60
N THR A 219 4.94 -14.88 -6.57
CA THR A 219 4.52 -14.78 -5.16
C THR A 219 5.73 -14.68 -4.24
N GLY A 220 5.57 -14.06 -3.06
CA GLY A 220 6.64 -13.90 -2.06
C GLY A 220 7.71 -12.87 -2.46
N GLN A 221 7.52 -12.15 -3.57
CA GLN A 221 8.52 -11.23 -4.08
C GLN A 221 8.40 -9.83 -3.46
N VAL A 222 9.54 -9.15 -3.38
CA VAL A 222 9.66 -7.76 -3.00
C VAL A 222 10.13 -6.98 -4.23
N LEU A 223 9.22 -6.23 -4.85
CA LEU A 223 9.53 -5.47 -6.06
C LEU A 223 9.91 -4.02 -5.70
N GLY A 224 11.16 -3.66 -5.93
CA GLY A 224 11.64 -2.27 -5.82
C GLY A 224 11.12 -1.42 -6.98
N VAL A 225 10.41 -0.33 -6.65
CA VAL A 225 9.99 0.71 -7.61
C VAL A 225 10.60 2.02 -7.12
N ASN A 226 11.92 2.10 -7.16
CA ASN A 226 12.69 3.13 -6.46
C ASN A 226 13.78 3.80 -7.34
N GLY A 227 13.76 3.55 -8.65
CA GLY A 227 14.72 4.14 -9.58
C GLY A 227 16.18 3.69 -9.36
N GLY A 228 16.39 2.56 -8.67
CA GLY A 228 17.71 2.04 -8.32
C GLY A 228 18.28 2.64 -7.03
N PHE A 229 17.51 3.41 -6.26
CA PHE A 229 17.98 3.99 -4.99
C PHE A 229 18.41 2.90 -3.99
N VAL A 230 17.66 1.81 -3.95
CA VAL A 230 18.02 0.60 -3.20
C VAL A 230 18.04 -0.58 -4.16
N ILE A 231 19.17 -1.28 -4.21
CA ILE A 231 19.40 -2.51 -4.97
C ILE A 231 19.68 -3.62 -3.95
N THR A 232 18.80 -4.63 -3.88
CA THR A 232 18.89 -5.78 -2.94
C THR A 232 18.78 -7.10 -3.70
#